data_3e03458127444c512530a62826ad2668
#
_entry.id   3e03458127444c512530a62826ad2668
#
_cell.length_a   1.000
_cell.length_b   1.000
_cell.length_c   1.000
_cell.angle_alpha   90.00
_cell.angle_beta   90.00
_cell.angle_gamma   90.00
#
_symmetry.space_group_name_H-M   'P 1'
#
loop_
_entity.id
_entity.type
_entity.pdbx_description
1 polymer ?
#
loop_
_entity_poly.entity_id
_entity_poly.type
_entity_poly.pdbx_seq_one_letter_code
_entity_poly.pdbx_strand_id
1 'polypeptide(L)'
;MEVAAEQLAWFVARARHGTEIGVRNRLSELGVEHFIPTRKTRGWRGRMVEKPLINSLVFIRSTRSAALDLVHFQGVRADYVFDCATRKLMIVPDKAMDDFRRVLDLSTDEGGLLDRPLTQGELVRVVTGPLQGVEGRVAELQGRHYVVVSLLGSLFARAAVPRAWLEIK
;
A
#
# COMPACT_ATOMS: atom_id res chain seq x y z
N MET A 1 -17.25 -16.85 -28.82
CA MET A 1 -16.19 -15.97 -28.30
C MET A 1 -16.03 -16.23 -26.83
N GLU A 2 -14.95 -16.83 -26.43
CA GLU A 2 -14.58 -16.82 -25.01
C GLU A 2 -14.23 -15.38 -24.64
N VAL A 3 -15.02 -14.80 -23.77
CA VAL A 3 -14.66 -13.55 -23.11
C VAL A 3 -13.53 -13.93 -22.17
N ALA A 4 -12.32 -13.46 -22.46
CA ALA A 4 -11.19 -13.66 -21.56
C ALA A 4 -11.59 -13.14 -20.18
N ALA A 5 -11.48 -13.99 -19.16
CA ALA A 5 -11.76 -13.58 -17.79
C ALA A 5 -10.85 -12.41 -17.42
N GLU A 6 -11.43 -11.31 -17.00
CA GLU A 6 -10.67 -10.16 -16.53
C GLU A 6 -9.83 -10.56 -15.31
N GLN A 7 -8.57 -10.16 -15.31
CA GLN A 7 -7.68 -10.44 -14.21
C GLN A 7 -7.92 -9.50 -13.04
N LEU A 8 -7.76 -10.04 -11.83
CA LEU A 8 -7.73 -9.23 -10.61
C LEU A 8 -6.46 -8.38 -10.58
N ALA A 9 -6.62 -7.12 -10.19
CA ALA A 9 -5.53 -6.19 -10.05
C ALA A 9 -5.80 -5.23 -8.89
N TRP A 10 -4.75 -4.65 -8.33
CA TRP A 10 -4.85 -3.59 -7.34
C TRP A 10 -5.02 -2.25 -8.04
N PHE A 11 -6.20 -1.67 -7.94
CA PHE A 11 -6.49 -0.32 -8.43
C PHE A 11 -6.27 0.69 -7.31
N VAL A 12 -5.84 1.88 -7.70
CA VAL A 12 -5.62 3.00 -6.78
C VAL A 12 -6.77 3.97 -6.90
N ALA A 13 -7.36 4.33 -5.77
CA ALA A 13 -8.45 5.29 -5.72
C ALA A 13 -8.17 6.38 -4.69
N ARG A 14 -8.79 7.53 -4.86
CA ARG A 14 -8.78 8.61 -3.90
C ARG A 14 -10.18 8.80 -3.31
N ALA A 15 -10.26 8.75 -2.00
CA ALA A 15 -11.45 9.12 -1.25
C ALA A 15 -11.34 10.58 -0.79
N ARG A 16 -12.45 11.21 -0.49
CA ARG A 16 -12.44 12.52 0.16
C ARG A 16 -11.75 12.42 1.53
N HIS A 17 -10.94 13.41 1.87
CA HIS A 17 -10.27 13.45 3.16
C HIS A 17 -11.29 13.28 4.31
N GLY A 18 -10.99 12.39 5.24
CA GLY A 18 -11.85 12.08 6.38
C GLY A 18 -12.93 11.02 6.10
N THR A 19 -13.09 10.55 4.85
CA THR A 19 -14.09 9.54 4.50
C THR A 19 -13.50 8.15 4.22
N GLU A 20 -12.20 7.97 4.38
CA GLU A 20 -11.47 6.75 4.03
C GLU A 20 -12.01 5.53 4.81
N ILE A 21 -12.31 5.70 6.09
CA ILE A 21 -12.86 4.61 6.92
C ILE A 21 -14.28 4.22 6.46
N GLY A 22 -15.09 5.20 6.06
CA GLY A 22 -16.41 4.93 5.50
C GLY A 22 -16.33 4.15 4.20
N VAL A 23 -15.40 4.48 3.33
CA VAL A 23 -15.12 3.73 2.10
C VAL A 23 -14.68 2.31 2.42
N ARG A 24 -13.76 2.14 3.37
CA ARG A 24 -13.34 0.81 3.85
C ARG A 24 -14.52 -0.03 4.31
N ASN A 25 -15.37 0.54 5.14
CA ASN A 25 -16.54 -0.17 5.67
C ASN A 25 -17.46 -0.62 4.54
N ARG A 26 -17.69 0.23 3.56
CA ARG A 26 -18.51 -0.13 2.40
C ARG A 26 -17.90 -1.25 1.56
N LEU A 27 -16.60 -1.21 1.33
CA LEU A 27 -15.88 -2.27 0.63
C LEU A 27 -15.95 -3.60 1.41
N SER A 28 -15.85 -3.54 2.73
CA SER A 28 -15.99 -4.72 3.59
C SER A 28 -17.39 -5.31 3.51
N GLU A 29 -18.43 -4.50 3.52
CA GLU A 29 -19.82 -4.93 3.35
C GLU A 29 -20.04 -5.64 2.01
N LEU A 30 -19.39 -5.16 0.96
CA LEU A 30 -19.49 -5.73 -0.38
C LEU A 30 -18.59 -6.97 -0.59
N GLY A 31 -17.76 -7.32 0.40
CA GLY A 31 -16.84 -8.45 0.31
C GLY A 31 -15.69 -8.25 -0.67
N VAL A 32 -15.31 -7.00 -0.93
CA VAL A 32 -14.25 -6.65 -1.87
C VAL A 32 -12.92 -6.53 -1.14
N GLU A 33 -11.88 -7.17 -1.65
CA GLU A 33 -10.53 -7.06 -1.12
C GLU A 33 -10.00 -5.64 -1.30
N HIS A 34 -9.54 -5.05 -0.22
CA HIS A 34 -9.05 -3.67 -0.21
C HIS A 34 -7.94 -3.51 0.82
N PHE A 35 -7.19 -2.43 0.68
CA PHE A 35 -6.15 -2.04 1.62
C PHE A 35 -6.16 -0.53 1.82
N ILE A 36 -6.33 -0.13 3.06
CA ILE A 36 -6.16 1.25 3.50
C ILE A 36 -5.27 1.20 4.73
N PRO A 37 -4.00 1.64 4.64
CA PRO A 37 -3.12 1.60 5.80
C PRO A 37 -3.63 2.56 6.87
N THR A 38 -3.86 2.01 8.05
CA THR A 38 -4.36 2.76 9.20
C THR A 38 -3.49 2.52 10.41
N ARG A 39 -3.55 3.43 11.36
CA ARG A 39 -2.96 3.26 12.70
C ARG A 39 -3.97 3.63 13.77
N LYS A 40 -3.81 3.03 14.94
CA LYS A 40 -4.58 3.40 16.12
C LYS A 40 -3.83 4.48 16.89
N THR A 41 -4.48 5.59 17.13
CA THR A 41 -3.95 6.70 17.92
C THR A 41 -4.89 7.03 19.06
N ARG A 42 -4.36 7.64 20.11
CA ARG A 42 -5.21 8.15 21.19
C ARG A 42 -5.92 9.42 20.71
N GLY A 43 -7.25 9.36 20.68
CA GLY A 43 -8.09 10.51 20.42
C GLY A 43 -8.50 11.23 21.70
N TRP A 44 -9.53 12.05 21.57
CA TRP A 44 -10.09 12.81 22.67
C TRP A 44 -10.58 11.90 23.83
N ARG A 45 -10.31 12.28 25.07
CA ARG A 45 -10.59 11.50 26.29
C ARG A 45 -9.91 10.13 26.34
N GLY A 46 -8.76 9.96 25.70
CA GLY A 46 -7.99 8.72 25.74
C GLY A 46 -8.58 7.55 24.96
N ARG A 47 -9.64 7.76 24.16
CA ARG A 47 -10.20 6.73 23.29
C ARG A 47 -9.24 6.40 22.15
N MET A 48 -9.08 5.12 21.87
CA MET A 48 -8.31 4.69 20.72
C MET A 48 -9.12 4.95 19.45
N VAL A 49 -8.56 5.71 18.52
CA VAL A 49 -9.16 6.07 17.24
C VAL A 49 -8.28 5.55 16.12
N GLU A 50 -8.90 4.94 15.13
CA GLU A 50 -8.23 4.50 13.92
C GLU A 50 -8.19 5.63 12.89
N LYS A 51 -6.98 5.96 12.43
CA LYS A 51 -6.76 7.00 11.42
C LYS A 51 -5.98 6.46 10.23
N PRO A 52 -6.28 6.91 8.99
CA PRO A 52 -5.46 6.56 7.84
C PRO A 52 -4.02 7.04 8.03
N LEU A 53 -3.05 6.20 7.65
CA LEU A 53 -1.64 6.60 7.57
C LEU A 53 -1.38 7.46 6.35
N ILE A 54 -2.13 7.21 5.28
CA ILE A 54 -2.05 7.93 4.02
C ILE A 54 -3.41 8.54 3.76
N ASN A 55 -3.46 9.86 3.73
CA ASN A 55 -4.71 10.55 3.48
C ASN A 55 -5.20 10.29 2.05
N SER A 56 -6.48 10.03 1.94
CA SER A 56 -7.22 9.92 0.67
C SER A 56 -6.91 8.69 -0.19
N LEU A 57 -5.92 7.87 0.11
CA LEU A 57 -5.60 6.71 -0.73
C LEU A 57 -6.31 5.44 -0.27
N VAL A 58 -6.89 4.76 -1.24
CA VAL A 58 -7.57 3.46 -1.09
C VAL A 58 -7.08 2.54 -2.19
N PHE A 59 -6.68 1.33 -1.82
CA PHE A 59 -6.29 0.30 -2.78
C PHE A 59 -7.39 -0.75 -2.84
N ILE A 60 -7.87 -1.05 -4.04
CA ILE A 60 -8.98 -1.98 -4.26
C ILE A 60 -8.53 -3.08 -5.21
N ARG A 61 -8.62 -4.33 -4.77
CA ARG A 61 -8.31 -5.48 -5.61
C ARG A 61 -9.57 -6.03 -6.24
N SER A 62 -9.67 -5.92 -7.55
CA SER A 62 -10.86 -6.30 -8.31
C SER A 62 -10.53 -6.50 -9.78
N THR A 63 -11.50 -6.94 -10.55
CA THR A 63 -11.43 -6.80 -12.01
C THR A 63 -11.72 -5.37 -12.41
N ARG A 64 -11.33 -4.98 -13.61
CA ARG A 64 -11.60 -3.60 -14.09
C ARG A 64 -13.09 -3.28 -14.13
N SER A 65 -13.91 -4.19 -14.65
CA SER A 65 -15.36 -3.99 -14.73
C SER A 65 -15.99 -3.86 -13.34
N ALA A 66 -15.63 -4.76 -12.42
CA ALA A 66 -16.14 -4.74 -11.06
C ALA A 66 -15.66 -3.49 -10.30
N ALA A 67 -14.43 -3.06 -10.51
CA ALA A 67 -13.90 -1.83 -9.91
C ALA A 67 -14.71 -0.59 -10.34
N LEU A 68 -15.04 -0.48 -11.61
CA LEU A 68 -15.87 0.62 -12.11
C LEU A 68 -17.30 0.56 -11.54
N ASP A 69 -17.87 -0.62 -11.45
CA ASP A 69 -19.22 -0.82 -10.88
C ASP A 69 -19.29 -0.41 -9.40
N LEU A 70 -18.26 -0.63 -8.62
CA LEU A 70 -18.20 -0.22 -7.22
C LEU A 70 -18.45 1.27 -7.05
N VAL A 71 -17.84 2.09 -7.87
CA VAL A 71 -17.96 3.55 -7.80
C VAL A 71 -19.24 4.05 -8.46
N HIS A 72 -19.63 3.47 -9.59
CA HIS A 72 -20.79 3.94 -10.35
C HIS A 72 -22.13 3.45 -9.78
N PHE A 73 -22.18 2.24 -9.24
CA PHE A 73 -23.46 1.60 -8.88
C PHE A 73 -23.56 1.10 -7.45
N GLN A 74 -22.44 0.89 -6.76
CA GLN A 74 -22.45 0.23 -5.45
C GLN A 74 -22.11 1.15 -4.27
N GLY A 75 -22.12 2.45 -4.48
CA GLY A 75 -21.99 3.45 -3.42
C GLY A 75 -20.61 3.60 -2.81
N VAL A 76 -19.57 3.14 -3.49
CA VAL A 76 -18.18 3.42 -3.09
C VAL A 76 -17.82 4.83 -3.53
N ARG A 77 -17.58 5.71 -2.58
CA ARG A 77 -17.31 7.13 -2.84
C ARG A 77 -15.81 7.38 -2.97
N ALA A 78 -15.26 6.97 -4.09
CA ALA A 78 -13.85 7.18 -4.43
C ALA A 78 -13.70 7.41 -5.93
N ASP A 79 -12.62 8.05 -6.32
CA ASP A 79 -12.27 8.31 -7.72
C ASP A 79 -10.99 7.56 -8.03
N TYR A 80 -11.00 6.73 -9.08
CA TYR A 80 -9.81 6.02 -9.50
C TYR A 80 -8.74 6.95 -10.06
N VAL A 81 -7.50 6.63 -9.76
CA VAL A 81 -6.34 7.33 -10.30
C VAL A 81 -6.01 6.74 -11.66
N PHE A 82 -5.78 7.62 -12.65
CA PHE A 82 -5.36 7.22 -13.98
C PHE A 82 -3.86 7.41 -14.14
N ASP A 83 -3.25 6.49 -14.86
CA ASP A 83 -1.88 6.63 -15.31
C ASP A 83 -1.86 7.63 -16.49
N CYS A 84 -1.15 8.72 -16.33
CA CYS A 84 -1.09 9.78 -17.35
C CYS A 84 -0.44 9.32 -18.66
N ALA A 85 0.50 8.37 -18.58
CA ALA A 85 1.20 7.86 -19.75
C ALA A 85 0.33 6.91 -20.59
N THR A 86 -0.40 6.00 -19.93
CA THR A 86 -1.20 4.98 -20.61
C THR A 86 -2.67 5.37 -20.77
N ARG A 87 -3.13 6.37 -20.02
CA ARG A 87 -4.54 6.79 -19.89
C ARG A 87 -5.47 5.68 -19.39
N LYS A 88 -4.90 4.66 -18.76
CA LYS A 88 -5.62 3.56 -18.12
C LYS A 88 -5.65 3.75 -16.62
N LEU A 89 -6.52 3.00 -15.94
CA LEU A 89 -6.54 2.97 -14.49
C LEU A 89 -5.16 2.53 -13.97
N MET A 90 -4.66 3.27 -12.97
CA MET A 90 -3.38 2.95 -12.35
C MET A 90 -3.48 1.64 -11.58
N ILE A 91 -2.51 0.76 -11.79
CA ILE A 91 -2.45 -0.57 -11.19
C ILE A 91 -1.14 -0.71 -10.42
N VAL A 92 -1.23 -1.32 -9.25
CA VAL A 92 -0.07 -1.76 -8.47
C VAL A 92 0.09 -3.27 -8.66
N PRO A 93 1.27 -3.76 -9.06
CA PRO A 93 1.52 -5.20 -9.15
C PRO A 93 1.32 -5.89 -7.81
N ASP A 94 0.79 -7.11 -7.81
CA ASP A 94 0.51 -7.89 -6.59
C ASP A 94 1.76 -8.04 -5.72
N LYS A 95 2.91 -8.33 -6.33
CA LYS A 95 4.18 -8.46 -5.61
C LYS A 95 4.57 -7.17 -4.89
N ALA A 96 4.44 -6.03 -5.56
CA ALA A 96 4.76 -4.73 -4.96
C ALA A 96 3.83 -4.40 -3.79
N MET A 97 2.55 -4.71 -3.92
CA MET A 97 1.58 -4.53 -2.85
C MET A 97 1.87 -5.44 -1.65
N ASP A 98 2.16 -6.71 -1.89
CA ASP A 98 2.53 -7.66 -0.85
C ASP A 98 3.79 -7.22 -0.09
N ASP A 99 4.83 -6.85 -0.80
CA ASP A 99 6.08 -6.39 -0.19
C ASP A 99 5.85 -5.14 0.66
N PHE A 100 5.09 -4.18 0.14
CA PHE A 100 4.77 -2.95 0.85
C PHE A 100 3.98 -3.24 2.15
N ARG A 101 2.97 -4.09 2.08
CA ARG A 101 2.16 -4.45 3.25
C ARG A 101 2.99 -5.17 4.31
N ARG A 102 3.84 -6.10 3.89
CA ARG A 102 4.71 -6.85 4.80
C ARG A 102 5.71 -5.93 5.53
N VAL A 103 6.32 -5.02 4.79
CA VAL A 103 7.23 -4.03 5.37
C VAL A 103 6.49 -3.09 6.32
N LEU A 104 5.32 -2.62 5.92
CA LEU A 104 4.51 -1.73 6.74
C LEU A 104 4.03 -2.40 8.03
N ASP A 105 3.63 -3.67 7.99
CA ASP A 105 3.18 -4.43 9.16
C ASP A 105 4.30 -4.63 10.21
N LEU A 106 5.55 -4.72 9.77
CA LEU A 106 6.70 -4.83 10.65
C LEU A 106 7.30 -3.49 11.06
N SER A 107 6.82 -2.40 10.49
CA SER A 107 7.19 -1.06 10.91
C SER A 107 6.46 -0.72 12.21
N THR A 108 7.11 -0.92 13.32
CA THR A 108 6.51 -0.66 14.65
C THR A 108 6.53 0.82 15.02
N ASP A 109 7.27 1.64 14.28
CA ASP A 109 7.48 3.04 14.59
C ASP A 109 6.67 3.97 13.70
N GLU A 110 6.36 5.16 14.21
CA GLU A 110 5.71 6.24 13.46
C GLU A 110 6.47 6.65 12.18
N GLY A 111 7.74 6.26 12.06
CA GLY A 111 8.59 6.51 10.90
C GLY A 111 8.56 5.42 9.82
N GLY A 112 7.70 4.40 9.95
CA GLY A 112 7.65 3.30 8.98
C GLY A 112 7.14 3.70 7.60
N LEU A 113 6.22 4.65 7.55
CA LEU A 113 5.70 5.22 6.31
C LEU A 113 6.35 6.56 6.03
N LEU A 114 6.85 6.74 4.82
CA LEU A 114 7.53 7.96 4.39
C LEU A 114 6.84 8.53 3.15
N ASP A 115 6.67 9.84 3.15
CA ASP A 115 6.11 10.61 2.03
C ASP A 115 7.20 11.17 1.09
N ARG A 116 8.46 10.96 1.44
CA ARG A 116 9.63 11.44 0.68
C ARG A 116 10.67 10.33 0.57
N PRO A 117 11.46 10.31 -0.52
CA PRO A 117 12.53 9.34 -0.66
C PRO A 117 13.62 9.57 0.40
N LEU A 118 14.05 8.49 1.04
CA LEU A 118 15.33 8.47 1.74
C LEU A 118 16.46 8.32 0.72
N THR A 119 17.66 8.70 1.11
CA THR A 119 18.83 8.33 0.33
C THR A 119 18.92 6.81 0.31
N GLN A 120 18.66 6.22 -0.85
CA GLN A 120 18.57 4.79 -1.01
C GLN A 120 19.82 4.28 -1.71
N GLY A 121 20.33 3.16 -1.22
CA GLY A 121 21.42 2.43 -1.83
C GLY A 121 20.94 1.41 -2.87
N GLU A 122 21.65 0.31 -2.93
CA GLU A 122 21.47 -0.73 -3.93
C GLU A 122 20.14 -1.46 -3.78
N LEU A 123 19.68 -2.04 -4.88
CA LEU A 123 18.54 -2.95 -4.90
C LEU A 123 18.93 -4.26 -4.20
N VAL A 124 18.13 -4.68 -3.24
CA VAL A 124 18.39 -5.86 -2.42
C VAL A 124 17.15 -6.74 -2.31
N ARG A 125 17.40 -8.00 -1.95
CA ARG A 125 16.37 -8.96 -1.56
C ARG A 125 16.64 -9.40 -0.14
N VAL A 126 15.60 -9.52 0.67
CA VAL A 126 15.67 -10.12 1.99
C VAL A 126 15.65 -11.64 1.83
N VAL A 127 16.67 -12.33 2.32
CA VAL A 127 16.84 -13.78 2.10
C VAL A 127 16.38 -14.63 3.26
N THR A 128 16.13 -14.05 4.42
CA THR A 128 15.66 -14.78 5.60
C THR A 128 14.84 -13.89 6.52
N GLY A 129 14.14 -14.51 7.48
CA GLY A 129 13.34 -13.82 8.49
C GLY A 129 11.92 -13.49 8.02
N PRO A 130 11.18 -12.66 8.78
CA PRO A 130 9.77 -12.36 8.52
C PRO A 130 9.52 -11.66 7.17
N LEU A 131 10.54 -10.98 6.63
CA LEU A 131 10.46 -10.28 5.34
C LEU A 131 11.11 -11.06 4.20
N GLN A 132 11.38 -12.34 4.37
CA GLN A 132 11.98 -13.16 3.31
C GLN A 132 11.24 -13.01 1.98
N GLY A 133 11.99 -12.76 0.91
CA GLY A 133 11.45 -12.56 -0.43
C GLY A 133 11.09 -11.12 -0.78
N VAL A 134 11.05 -10.21 0.19
CA VAL A 134 10.83 -8.79 -0.07
C VAL A 134 12.00 -8.20 -0.85
N GLU A 135 11.68 -7.45 -1.88
CA GLU A 135 12.66 -6.74 -2.70
C GLU A 135 12.48 -5.22 -2.52
N GLY A 136 13.56 -4.54 -2.32
CA GLY A 136 13.56 -3.10 -2.13
C GLY A 136 14.97 -2.55 -2.21
N ARG A 137 15.13 -1.31 -1.76
CA ARG A 137 16.45 -0.70 -1.68
C ARG A 137 16.93 -0.66 -0.24
N VAL A 138 18.23 -0.85 -0.05
CA VAL A 138 18.83 -0.70 1.27
C VAL A 138 19.00 0.78 1.58
N ALA A 139 18.71 1.17 2.81
CA ALA A 139 19.07 2.46 3.37
C ALA A 139 19.76 2.25 4.70
N GLU A 140 20.75 3.07 4.98
CA GLU A 140 21.45 3.07 6.26
C GLU A 140 21.17 4.38 6.99
N LEU A 141 20.74 4.27 8.22
CA LEU A 141 20.47 5.41 9.07
C LEU A 141 20.94 5.13 10.49
N GLN A 142 21.82 5.98 11.03
CA GLN A 142 22.36 5.83 12.38
C GLN A 142 22.93 4.42 12.67
N GLY A 143 23.65 3.86 11.70
CA GLY A 143 24.26 2.53 11.81
C GLY A 143 23.29 1.35 11.67
N ARG A 144 22.01 1.61 11.41
CA ARG A 144 21.02 0.57 11.16
C ARG A 144 20.71 0.45 9.68
N HIS A 145 20.46 -0.78 9.25
CA HIS A 145 20.06 -1.08 7.89
C HIS A 145 18.55 -1.23 7.79
N TYR A 146 17.98 -0.65 6.75
CA TYR A 146 16.55 -0.72 6.45
C TYR A 146 16.35 -1.23 5.03
N VAL A 147 15.35 -2.09 4.84
CA VAL A 147 14.80 -2.30 3.50
C VAL A 147 13.70 -1.29 3.27
N VAL A 148 13.76 -0.60 2.14
CA VAL A 148 12.79 0.42 1.74
C VAL A 148 12.08 -0.07 0.50
N VAL A 149 10.76 -0.15 0.57
CA VAL A 149 9.91 -0.47 -0.57
C VAL A 149 9.07 0.74 -0.95
N SER A 150 8.81 0.90 -2.24
CA SER A 150 8.02 2.01 -2.74
C SER A 150 6.79 1.54 -3.48
N LEU A 151 5.71 2.31 -3.37
CA LEU A 151 4.52 2.20 -4.22
C LEU A 151 4.36 3.50 -5.00
N LEU A 152 4.03 3.37 -6.28
CA LEU A 152 3.71 4.51 -7.16
C LEU A 152 4.84 5.56 -7.26
N GLY A 153 6.06 5.21 -6.84
CA GLY A 153 7.19 6.13 -6.83
C GLY A 153 7.12 7.26 -5.81
N SER A 154 6.08 7.33 -5.01
CA SER A 154 5.84 8.43 -4.07
C SER A 154 5.54 7.98 -2.63
N LEU A 155 5.20 6.72 -2.42
CA LEU A 155 4.97 6.16 -1.10
C LEU A 155 6.09 5.20 -0.76
N PHE A 156 6.65 5.36 0.42
CA PHE A 156 7.78 4.56 0.88
C PHE A 156 7.48 3.98 2.25
N ALA A 157 7.74 2.69 2.41
CA ALA A 157 7.74 2.01 3.71
C ALA A 157 9.13 1.44 3.96
N ARG A 158 9.55 1.46 5.22
CA ARG A 158 10.84 0.90 5.63
C ARG A 158 10.69 -0.01 6.84
N ALA A 159 11.52 -1.03 6.89
CA ALA A 159 11.66 -1.86 8.08
C ALA A 159 13.14 -2.12 8.35
N ALA A 160 13.50 -2.13 9.63
CA ALA A 160 14.86 -2.46 10.05
C ALA A 160 15.12 -3.95 9.82
N VAL A 161 16.25 -4.26 9.22
CA VAL A 161 16.70 -5.64 8.95
C VAL A 161 18.19 -5.76 9.24
N PRO A 162 18.64 -6.93 9.77
CA PRO A 162 20.07 -7.19 9.85
C PRO A 162 20.72 -7.23 8.47
N ARG A 163 21.89 -6.64 8.34
CA ARG A 163 22.60 -6.63 7.06
C ARG A 163 22.84 -8.03 6.49
N ALA A 164 23.06 -9.01 7.38
CA ALA A 164 23.27 -10.40 6.98
C ALA A 164 22.08 -11.02 6.23
N TRP A 165 20.87 -10.44 6.35
CA TRP A 165 19.68 -10.89 5.68
C TRP A 165 19.49 -10.30 4.28
N LEU A 166 20.37 -9.41 3.86
CA LEU A 166 20.26 -8.69 2.60
C LEU A 166 21.21 -9.27 1.56
N GLU A 167 20.71 -9.54 0.38
CA GLU A 167 21.46 -9.96 -0.79
C GLU A 167 21.31 -8.89 -1.88
N ILE A 168 22.42 -8.48 -2.46
CA ILE A 168 22.42 -7.54 -3.57
C ILE A 168 21.82 -8.24 -4.80
N LYS A 169 20.91 -7.57 -5.42
CA LYS A 169 20.18 -8.09 -6.57
C LYS A 169 20.81 -7.66 -7.90
#